data_c802458fcadb186ffb4b4e6f466476b7
#
_entry.id   c802458fcadb186ffb4b4e6f466476b7
#
_cell.length_a   1.000
_cell.length_b   1.000
_cell.length_c   1.000
_cell.angle_alpha   90.00
_cell.angle_beta   90.00
_cell.angle_gamma   90.00
#
_symmetry.space_group_name_H-M   'P 1'
#
loop_
_entity.id
_entity.type
_entity.pdbx_description
1 polymer ?
#
loop_
_entity_poly.entity_id
_entity_poly.type
_entity_poly.pdbx_seq_one_letter_code
_entity_poly.pdbx_strand_id
1 'polypeptide(L)'
;LYTKKRVSLRVRNFETSKLKVNDNRGNPIEIAAVVVWKVIDTAEAVFEVDDYINYVHVQSEAAVRNLATNYPYDAFEENEVSMVGHLPEISEHLKKENQDRLTTAGIEIIESRISHLAYAPEIAQAMLRRQQAAAIIAARRKIVEGAVGMVDHALGELSAKGIVELDEERKASMVSNLL
;
A
#
# COMPACT_ATOMS: atom_id res chain seq x y z
N LEU A 1 7.34 -22.14 -45.21
CA LEU A 1 5.96 -22.25 -44.69
C LEU A 1 5.68 -21.05 -43.78
N TYR A 2 5.00 -20.03 -44.35
CA TYR A 2 4.55 -18.88 -43.55
C TYR A 2 3.35 -19.33 -42.69
N THR A 3 3.60 -19.58 -41.41
CA THR A 3 2.53 -19.79 -40.45
C THR A 3 1.91 -18.43 -40.09
N LYS A 4 0.67 -18.18 -40.49
CA LYS A 4 -0.05 -16.96 -40.12
C LYS A 4 -0.24 -16.96 -38.60
N LYS A 5 0.60 -16.24 -37.83
CA LYS A 5 0.36 -15.98 -36.41
C LYS A 5 -0.83 -15.02 -36.31
N ARG A 6 -1.93 -15.48 -35.71
CA ARG A 6 -3.07 -14.62 -35.38
C ARG A 6 -2.88 -14.05 -33.98
N VAL A 7 -2.91 -12.75 -33.83
CA VAL A 7 -2.84 -12.06 -32.56
C VAL A 7 -4.23 -11.56 -32.19
N SER A 8 -4.67 -11.81 -30.96
CA SER A 8 -5.95 -11.33 -30.47
C SER A 8 -5.77 -9.94 -29.84
N LEU A 9 -6.56 -8.97 -30.31
CA LEU A 9 -6.61 -7.61 -29.76
C LEU A 9 -7.60 -7.47 -28.59
N ARG A 10 -8.19 -8.57 -28.14
CA ARG A 10 -9.12 -8.56 -27.02
C ARG A 10 -8.38 -8.31 -25.71
N VAL A 11 -9.07 -7.67 -24.79
CA VAL A 11 -8.60 -7.52 -23.40
C VAL A 11 -8.44 -8.91 -22.79
N ARG A 12 -7.31 -9.10 -22.11
CA ARG A 12 -6.95 -10.30 -21.37
C ARG A 12 -6.61 -9.93 -19.95
N ASN A 13 -6.76 -10.87 -19.05
CA ASN A 13 -6.31 -10.76 -17.68
C ASN A 13 -5.59 -12.05 -17.28
N PHE A 14 -4.70 -11.92 -16.32
CA PHE A 14 -4.14 -13.04 -15.58
C PHE A 14 -3.81 -12.61 -14.16
N GLU A 15 -3.69 -13.57 -13.30
CA GLU A 15 -3.18 -13.40 -11.94
C GLU A 15 -1.76 -13.97 -11.88
N THR A 16 -0.81 -13.22 -11.31
CA THR A 16 0.54 -13.73 -11.10
C THR A 16 0.51 -14.88 -10.09
N SER A 17 1.53 -15.71 -10.10
CA SER A 17 1.76 -16.65 -9.00
C SER A 17 1.93 -15.90 -7.67
N LYS A 18 1.64 -16.55 -6.55
CA LYS A 18 1.97 -16.00 -5.24
C LYS A 18 3.48 -16.01 -5.07
N LEU A 19 4.07 -14.84 -5.12
CA LEU A 19 5.51 -14.65 -4.99
C LEU A 19 5.85 -14.46 -3.52
N LYS A 20 6.79 -15.25 -3.02
CA LYS A 20 7.39 -15.03 -1.70
C LYS A 20 8.61 -14.15 -1.86
N VAL A 21 8.55 -12.94 -1.32
CA VAL A 21 9.58 -11.90 -1.46
C VAL A 21 9.75 -11.18 -0.13
N ASN A 22 10.86 -10.46 0.03
CA ASN A 22 11.03 -9.57 1.18
C ASN A 22 10.56 -8.16 0.82
N ASP A 23 9.89 -7.51 1.77
CA ASP A 23 9.58 -6.09 1.68
C ASP A 23 10.85 -5.23 1.84
N ASN A 24 10.73 -3.89 1.75
CA ASN A 24 11.87 -2.99 1.90
C ASN A 24 12.54 -3.06 3.28
N ARG A 25 11.89 -3.68 4.27
CA ARG A 25 12.39 -3.88 5.64
C ARG A 25 12.94 -5.28 5.89
N GLY A 26 12.96 -6.12 4.85
CA GLY A 26 13.43 -7.50 4.94
C GLY A 26 12.41 -8.48 5.52
N ASN A 27 11.15 -8.11 5.71
CA ASN A 27 10.11 -9.03 6.16
C ASN A 27 9.64 -9.90 4.99
N PRO A 28 9.59 -11.24 5.11
CA PRO A 28 9.06 -12.10 4.07
C PRO A 28 7.54 -11.95 3.96
N ILE A 29 7.08 -11.64 2.75
CA ILE A 29 5.68 -11.47 2.38
C ILE A 29 5.31 -12.37 1.20
N GLU A 30 4.03 -12.71 1.10
CA GLU A 30 3.43 -13.32 -0.07
C GLU A 30 2.60 -12.27 -0.81
N ILE A 31 2.91 -12.05 -2.09
CA ILE A 31 2.24 -11.07 -2.92
C ILE A 31 1.84 -11.69 -4.26
N ALA A 32 0.64 -11.34 -4.73
CA ALA A 32 0.18 -11.61 -6.08
C ALA A 32 -0.57 -10.39 -6.64
N ALA A 33 -0.63 -10.28 -7.96
CA ALA A 33 -1.32 -9.20 -8.64
C ALA A 33 -2.15 -9.71 -9.81
N VAL A 34 -3.24 -9.04 -10.09
CA VAL A 34 -4.03 -9.20 -11.32
C VAL A 34 -3.61 -8.11 -12.29
N VAL A 35 -3.31 -8.50 -13.51
CA VAL A 35 -2.91 -7.60 -14.60
C VAL A 35 -3.91 -7.76 -15.74
N VAL A 36 -4.50 -6.64 -16.15
CA VAL A 36 -5.42 -6.54 -17.28
C VAL A 36 -4.71 -5.79 -18.41
N TRP A 37 -4.65 -6.43 -19.58
CA TRP A 37 -3.85 -5.93 -20.68
C TRP A 37 -4.47 -6.25 -22.06
N LYS A 38 -4.01 -5.58 -23.09
CA LYS A 38 -4.35 -5.86 -24.49
C LYS A 38 -3.15 -5.59 -25.42
N VAL A 39 -3.13 -6.19 -26.58
CA VAL A 39 -2.18 -5.85 -27.65
C VAL A 39 -2.69 -4.64 -28.42
N ILE A 40 -1.86 -3.61 -28.55
CA ILE A 40 -2.15 -2.42 -29.36
C ILE A 40 -1.34 -2.39 -30.68
N ASP A 41 -0.11 -2.91 -30.65
CA ASP A 41 0.69 -3.10 -31.86
C ASP A 41 1.01 -4.58 -32.09
N THR A 42 0.42 -5.12 -33.14
CA THR A 42 0.58 -6.55 -33.49
C THR A 42 1.95 -6.83 -34.10
N ALA A 43 2.59 -5.84 -34.75
CA ALA A 43 3.91 -6.01 -35.33
C ALA A 43 4.94 -6.12 -34.21
N GLU A 44 4.95 -5.22 -33.26
CA GLU A 44 5.83 -5.28 -32.07
C GLU A 44 5.62 -6.59 -31.29
N ALA A 45 4.38 -6.97 -31.04
CA ALA A 45 4.06 -8.20 -30.30
C ALA A 45 4.53 -9.50 -31.00
N VAL A 46 4.72 -9.49 -32.31
CA VAL A 46 5.15 -10.68 -33.09
C VAL A 46 6.62 -10.67 -33.44
N PHE A 47 7.21 -9.49 -33.68
CA PHE A 47 8.57 -9.37 -34.18
C PHE A 47 9.59 -9.05 -33.09
N GLU A 48 9.17 -8.35 -32.00
CA GLU A 48 10.08 -7.99 -30.90
C GLU A 48 10.19 -9.09 -29.84
N VAL A 49 9.17 -9.98 -29.74
CA VAL A 49 9.13 -11.03 -28.71
C VAL A 49 8.64 -12.35 -29.30
N ASP A 50 9.29 -13.45 -28.95
CA ASP A 50 8.92 -14.79 -29.44
C ASP A 50 7.56 -15.23 -28.92
N ASP A 51 7.30 -15.05 -27.63
CA ASP A 51 6.04 -15.34 -26.95
C ASP A 51 5.61 -14.17 -26.08
N TYR A 52 4.79 -13.29 -26.65
CA TYR A 52 4.31 -12.10 -25.98
C TYR A 52 3.44 -12.40 -24.77
N ILE A 53 2.76 -13.55 -24.72
CA ILE A 53 1.93 -13.94 -23.56
C ILE A 53 2.83 -14.27 -22.37
N ASN A 54 3.82 -15.15 -22.59
CA ASN A 54 4.79 -15.50 -21.56
C ASN A 54 5.62 -14.27 -21.15
N TYR A 55 5.96 -13.40 -22.09
CA TYR A 55 6.68 -12.16 -21.81
C TYR A 55 5.92 -11.26 -20.84
N VAL A 56 4.60 -11.06 -21.07
CA VAL A 56 3.73 -10.31 -20.13
C VAL A 56 3.77 -10.91 -18.75
N HIS A 57 3.65 -12.23 -18.63
CA HIS A 57 3.67 -12.91 -17.33
C HIS A 57 4.99 -12.66 -16.58
N VAL A 58 6.10 -12.91 -17.22
CA VAL A 58 7.45 -12.79 -16.63
C VAL A 58 7.75 -11.34 -16.22
N GLN A 59 7.44 -10.38 -17.10
CA GLN A 59 7.68 -8.96 -16.80
C GLN A 59 6.76 -8.45 -15.68
N SER A 60 5.52 -8.91 -15.62
CA SER A 60 4.60 -8.52 -14.56
C SER A 60 5.01 -9.12 -13.19
N GLU A 61 5.48 -10.36 -13.17
CA GLU A 61 6.03 -10.94 -11.93
C GLU A 61 7.29 -10.19 -11.47
N ALA A 62 8.14 -9.77 -12.41
CA ALA A 62 9.31 -8.96 -12.10
C ALA A 62 8.92 -7.57 -11.54
N ALA A 63 7.89 -6.93 -12.10
CA ALA A 63 7.36 -5.66 -11.61
C ALA A 63 6.78 -5.80 -10.19
N VAL A 64 6.00 -6.86 -9.92
CA VAL A 64 5.46 -7.14 -8.57
C VAL A 64 6.58 -7.35 -7.56
N ARG A 65 7.64 -8.08 -7.93
CA ARG A 65 8.82 -8.29 -7.08
C ARG A 65 9.55 -6.98 -6.79
N ASN A 66 9.74 -6.15 -7.79
CA ASN A 66 10.38 -4.84 -7.64
C ASN A 66 9.54 -3.92 -6.73
N LEU A 67 8.23 -3.88 -6.94
CA LEU A 67 7.31 -3.14 -6.08
C LEU A 67 7.45 -3.57 -4.60
N ALA A 68 7.44 -4.87 -4.34
CA ALA A 68 7.54 -5.41 -2.99
C ALA A 68 8.85 -5.00 -2.29
N THR A 69 9.97 -4.92 -3.02
CA THR A 69 11.26 -4.50 -2.45
C THR A 69 11.35 -3.01 -2.18
N ASN A 70 10.53 -2.19 -2.83
CA ASN A 70 10.56 -0.74 -2.71
C ASN A 70 9.63 -0.19 -1.61
N TYR A 71 8.61 -0.94 -1.22
CA TYR A 71 7.62 -0.51 -0.24
C TYR A 71 7.55 -1.44 0.97
N PRO A 72 7.31 -0.92 2.19
CA PRO A 72 7.02 -1.76 3.35
C PRO A 72 5.61 -2.35 3.23
N TYR A 73 5.43 -3.53 3.82
CA TYR A 73 4.10 -4.13 3.94
C TYR A 73 3.14 -3.22 4.71
N ASP A 74 3.57 -2.71 5.86
CA ASP A 74 2.78 -1.89 6.77
C ASP A 74 3.58 -0.64 7.19
N ALA A 75 2.88 0.49 7.40
CA ALA A 75 3.49 1.74 7.85
C ALA A 75 3.75 1.71 9.36
N PHE A 76 4.90 2.22 9.79
CA PHE A 76 5.21 2.42 11.21
C PHE A 76 5.12 3.89 11.61
N GLU A 77 5.24 4.79 10.65
CA GLU A 77 5.12 6.22 10.82
C GLU A 77 3.84 6.73 10.13
N GLU A 78 3.23 7.78 10.66
CA GLU A 78 1.95 8.31 10.17
C GLU A 78 1.98 8.76 8.71
N ASN A 79 3.17 9.11 8.16
CA ASN A 79 3.34 9.61 6.79
C ASN A 79 4.06 8.62 5.86
N GLU A 80 4.25 7.38 6.28
CA GLU A 80 4.94 6.40 5.48
C GLU A 80 4.00 5.71 4.50
N VAL A 81 4.34 5.73 3.21
CA VAL A 81 3.61 4.99 2.18
C VAL A 81 3.88 3.50 2.33
N SER A 82 2.82 2.72 2.54
CA SER A 82 2.89 1.26 2.69
C SER A 82 1.95 0.55 1.72
N MET A 83 2.26 -0.72 1.43
CA MET A 83 1.47 -1.51 0.50
C MET A 83 0.03 -1.73 0.98
N VAL A 84 -0.19 -1.86 2.29
CA VAL A 84 -1.54 -2.05 2.86
C VAL A 84 -2.30 -0.73 3.00
N GLY A 85 -1.60 0.33 3.43
CA GLY A 85 -2.24 1.62 3.71
C GLY A 85 -2.61 2.43 2.47
N HIS A 86 -1.89 2.26 1.37
CA HIS A 86 -1.96 3.10 0.17
C HIS A 86 -2.19 2.29 -1.11
N LEU A 87 -3.07 1.29 -1.05
CA LEU A 87 -3.36 0.37 -2.17
C LEU A 87 -3.64 1.05 -3.52
N PRO A 88 -4.41 2.16 -3.61
CA PRO A 88 -4.64 2.82 -4.89
C PRO A 88 -3.36 3.38 -5.52
N GLU A 89 -2.54 4.06 -4.73
CA GLU A 89 -1.26 4.65 -5.16
C GLU A 89 -0.27 3.56 -5.60
N ILE A 90 -0.17 2.49 -4.83
CA ILE A 90 0.65 1.32 -5.13
C ILE A 90 0.19 0.63 -6.42
N SER A 91 -1.12 0.54 -6.66
CA SER A 91 -1.68 -0.04 -7.89
C SER A 91 -1.34 0.80 -9.13
N GLU A 92 -1.41 2.13 -9.03
CA GLU A 92 -0.99 3.02 -10.12
C GLU A 92 0.51 2.93 -10.39
N HIS A 93 1.32 2.83 -9.35
CA HIS A 93 2.77 2.62 -9.52
C HIS A 93 3.07 1.28 -10.20
N LEU A 94 2.41 0.19 -9.78
CA LEU A 94 2.54 -1.12 -10.41
C LEU A 94 2.11 -1.09 -11.88
N LYS A 95 1.00 -0.39 -12.20
CA LYS A 95 0.53 -0.21 -13.56
C LYS A 95 1.57 0.50 -14.42
N LYS A 96 2.13 1.60 -13.93
CA LYS A 96 3.16 2.36 -14.63
C LYS A 96 4.40 1.51 -14.89
N GLU A 97 4.89 0.81 -13.87
CA GLU A 97 6.06 -0.06 -14.01
C GLU A 97 5.84 -1.21 -15.00
N ASN A 98 4.66 -1.83 -14.98
CA ASN A 98 4.28 -2.83 -15.96
C ASN A 98 4.23 -2.23 -17.38
N GLN A 99 3.65 -1.03 -17.54
CA GLN A 99 3.57 -0.36 -18.83
C GLN A 99 4.96 -0.06 -19.39
N ASP A 100 5.85 0.50 -18.57
CA ASP A 100 7.22 0.84 -18.99
C ASP A 100 7.99 -0.38 -19.51
N ARG A 101 7.77 -1.55 -18.88
CA ARG A 101 8.40 -2.83 -19.28
C ARG A 101 7.80 -3.45 -20.54
N LEU A 102 6.52 -3.23 -20.79
CA LEU A 102 5.74 -3.92 -21.83
C LEU A 102 5.49 -3.08 -23.09
N THR A 103 5.86 -1.81 -23.04
CA THR A 103 5.70 -0.89 -24.18
C THR A 103 6.42 -1.40 -25.43
N THR A 104 7.64 -1.93 -25.31
CA THR A 104 8.43 -2.47 -26.44
C THR A 104 7.81 -3.68 -27.11
N ALA A 105 6.87 -4.34 -26.44
CA ALA A 105 6.14 -5.50 -26.98
C ALA A 105 4.78 -5.12 -27.57
N GLY A 106 4.49 -3.83 -27.75
CA GLY A 106 3.20 -3.36 -28.29
C GLY A 106 1.99 -3.66 -27.40
N ILE A 107 2.20 -3.70 -26.08
CA ILE A 107 1.19 -4.09 -25.09
C ILE A 107 0.81 -2.87 -24.25
N GLU A 108 -0.50 -2.69 -24.09
CA GLU A 108 -1.08 -1.69 -23.18
C GLU A 108 -1.60 -2.37 -21.91
N ILE A 109 -1.19 -1.84 -20.77
CA ILE A 109 -1.71 -2.24 -19.47
C ILE A 109 -2.90 -1.35 -19.12
N ILE A 110 -4.06 -1.96 -19.02
CA ILE A 110 -5.31 -1.29 -18.66
C ILE A 110 -5.35 -1.07 -17.16
N GLU A 111 -5.03 -2.13 -16.41
CA GLU A 111 -5.08 -2.15 -14.96
C GLU A 111 -4.07 -3.14 -14.38
N SER A 112 -3.47 -2.77 -13.23
CA SER A 112 -2.66 -3.67 -12.42
C SER A 112 -3.02 -3.46 -10.96
N ARG A 113 -3.46 -4.52 -10.26
CA ARG A 113 -3.86 -4.46 -8.86
C ARG A 113 -3.29 -5.61 -8.07
N ILE A 114 -2.92 -5.35 -6.82
CA ILE A 114 -2.56 -6.40 -5.87
C ILE A 114 -3.83 -7.21 -5.56
N SER A 115 -3.78 -8.52 -5.78
CA SER A 115 -4.88 -9.47 -5.49
C SER A 115 -4.67 -10.21 -4.17
N HIS A 116 -3.41 -10.42 -3.79
CA HIS A 116 -3.03 -11.08 -2.56
C HIS A 116 -1.84 -10.37 -1.93
N LEU A 117 -1.93 -10.07 -0.63
CA LEU A 117 -0.85 -9.48 0.13
C LEU A 117 -0.95 -9.94 1.58
N ALA A 118 0.03 -10.69 2.04
CA ALA A 118 0.08 -11.22 3.39
C ALA A 118 1.52 -11.38 3.86
N TYR A 119 1.75 -11.36 5.17
CA TYR A 119 3.03 -11.84 5.70
C TYR A 119 3.18 -13.34 5.44
N ALA A 120 4.40 -13.76 5.17
CA ALA A 120 4.68 -15.19 5.05
C ALA A 120 4.32 -15.92 6.35
N PRO A 121 3.83 -17.17 6.27
CA PRO A 121 3.32 -17.91 7.43
C PRO A 121 4.31 -17.98 8.61
N GLU A 122 5.60 -17.99 8.31
CA GLU A 122 6.69 -18.11 9.30
C GLU A 122 6.73 -16.95 10.29
N ILE A 123 6.33 -15.73 9.83
CA ILE A 123 6.39 -14.52 10.66
C ILE A 123 5.01 -13.94 10.98
N ALA A 124 3.95 -14.47 10.36
CA ALA A 124 2.59 -13.91 10.45
C ALA A 124 2.13 -13.73 11.91
N GLN A 125 2.38 -14.74 12.77
CA GLN A 125 1.99 -14.65 14.18
C GLN A 125 2.80 -13.60 14.95
N ALA A 126 4.09 -13.46 14.67
CA ALA A 126 4.93 -12.46 15.33
C ALA A 126 4.51 -11.04 14.91
N MET A 127 4.21 -10.85 13.62
CA MET A 127 3.73 -9.57 13.08
C MET A 127 2.35 -9.19 13.62
N LEU A 128 1.44 -10.15 13.78
CA LEU A 128 0.14 -9.91 14.41
C LEU A 128 0.30 -9.40 15.86
N ARG A 129 1.16 -10.02 16.66
CA ARG A 129 1.46 -9.55 18.03
C ARG A 129 2.04 -8.14 18.04
N ARG A 130 2.92 -7.82 17.10
CA ARG A 130 3.49 -6.49 16.94
C ARG A 130 2.43 -5.45 16.59
N GLN A 131 1.53 -5.75 15.64
CA GLN A 131 0.41 -4.88 15.26
C GLN A 131 -0.53 -4.65 16.45
N GLN A 132 -0.84 -5.68 17.23
CA GLN A 132 -1.65 -5.56 18.44
C GLN A 132 -0.98 -4.63 19.48
N ALA A 133 0.32 -4.79 19.72
CA ALA A 133 1.06 -3.92 20.64
C ALA A 133 1.07 -2.46 20.17
N ALA A 134 1.31 -2.22 18.88
CA ALA A 134 1.28 -0.88 18.28
C ALA A 134 -0.12 -0.26 18.40
N ALA A 135 -1.18 -1.02 18.14
CA ALA A 135 -2.57 -0.56 18.26
C ALA A 135 -2.92 -0.15 19.71
N ILE A 136 -2.46 -0.91 20.71
CA ILE A 136 -2.66 -0.57 22.13
C ILE A 136 -1.96 0.75 22.48
N ILE A 137 -0.72 0.94 22.02
CA ILE A 137 0.04 2.17 22.25
C ILE A 137 -0.66 3.38 21.58
N ALA A 138 -1.09 3.22 20.32
CA ALA A 138 -1.80 4.25 19.59
C ALA A 138 -3.14 4.62 20.27
N ALA A 139 -3.90 3.62 20.75
CA ALA A 139 -5.13 3.84 21.49
C ALA A 139 -4.90 4.62 22.79
N ARG A 140 -3.87 4.24 23.56
CA ARG A 140 -3.50 4.96 24.80
C ARG A 140 -3.12 6.42 24.52
N ARG A 141 -2.33 6.65 23.46
CA ARG A 141 -1.97 8.02 23.04
C ARG A 141 -3.23 8.85 22.75
N LYS A 142 -4.17 8.31 21.97
CA LYS A 142 -5.42 9.00 21.64
C LYS A 142 -6.29 9.30 22.88
N ILE A 143 -6.30 8.41 23.87
CA ILE A 143 -7.01 8.66 25.16
C ILE A 143 -6.38 9.85 25.88
N VAL A 144 -5.04 9.90 25.98
CA VAL A 144 -4.33 11.01 26.64
C VAL A 144 -4.53 12.32 25.89
N GLU A 145 -4.37 12.31 24.56
CA GLU A 145 -4.62 13.48 23.71
C GLU A 145 -6.06 13.99 23.85
N GLY A 146 -7.02 13.07 23.88
CA GLY A 146 -8.44 13.39 24.10
C GLY A 146 -8.69 14.01 25.47
N ALA A 147 -8.09 13.46 26.54
CA ALA A 147 -8.22 13.99 27.90
C ALA A 147 -7.63 15.41 28.00
N VAL A 148 -6.40 15.60 27.48
CA VAL A 148 -5.76 16.92 27.45
C VAL A 148 -6.57 17.92 26.62
N GLY A 149 -7.06 17.52 25.45
CA GLY A 149 -7.89 18.36 24.59
C GLY A 149 -9.22 18.76 25.24
N MET A 150 -9.85 17.87 26.02
CA MET A 150 -11.08 18.21 26.79
C MET A 150 -10.80 19.26 27.88
N VAL A 151 -9.68 19.13 28.59
CA VAL A 151 -9.27 20.10 29.61
C VAL A 151 -8.96 21.46 28.98
N ASP A 152 -8.20 21.47 27.90
CA ASP A 152 -7.86 22.71 27.19
C ASP A 152 -9.11 23.43 26.67
N HIS A 153 -10.03 22.67 26.05
CA HIS A 153 -11.30 23.19 25.56
C HIS A 153 -12.16 23.76 26.70
N ALA A 154 -12.26 23.05 27.85
CA ALA A 154 -13.02 23.51 28.99
C ALA A 154 -12.45 24.81 29.57
N LEU A 155 -11.13 24.92 29.71
CA LEU A 155 -10.47 26.14 30.16
C LEU A 155 -10.67 27.31 29.17
N GLY A 156 -10.58 27.05 27.87
CA GLY A 156 -10.86 28.04 26.83
C GLY A 156 -12.29 28.59 26.87
N GLU A 157 -13.28 27.71 26.99
CA GLU A 157 -14.70 28.06 27.12
C GLU A 157 -15.02 28.91 28.39
N LEU A 158 -14.45 28.51 29.54
CA LEU A 158 -14.63 29.25 30.77
C LEU A 158 -14.03 30.65 30.70
N SER A 159 -12.86 30.79 30.09
CA SER A 159 -12.20 32.07 29.90
C SER A 159 -12.97 32.96 28.89
N ALA A 160 -13.44 32.39 27.79
CA ALA A 160 -14.18 33.13 26.74
C ALA A 160 -15.55 33.66 27.26
N LYS A 161 -16.20 32.90 28.16
CA LYS A 161 -17.48 33.30 28.78
C LYS A 161 -17.33 34.23 29.97
N GLY A 162 -16.11 34.54 30.38
CA GLY A 162 -15.83 35.40 31.55
C GLY A 162 -16.36 34.85 32.87
N ILE A 163 -16.58 33.52 32.98
CA ILE A 163 -17.18 32.88 34.13
C ILE A 163 -16.19 32.82 35.30
N VAL A 164 -14.90 32.71 35.00
CA VAL A 164 -13.84 32.66 35.99
C VAL A 164 -12.57 33.36 35.45
N GLU A 165 -12.00 34.29 36.19
CA GLU A 165 -10.62 34.73 36.03
C GLU A 165 -9.71 33.72 36.68
N LEU A 166 -9.06 32.88 35.90
CA LEU A 166 -8.13 31.84 36.37
C LEU A 166 -6.73 32.39 36.37
N ASP A 167 -6.15 32.56 37.55
CA ASP A 167 -4.71 32.70 37.67
C ASP A 167 -3.99 31.34 37.40
N GLU A 168 -2.68 31.35 37.23
CA GLU A 168 -1.91 30.14 36.86
C GLU A 168 -2.01 29.04 37.93
N GLU A 169 -2.14 29.42 39.20
CA GLU A 169 -2.24 28.48 40.32
C GLU A 169 -3.60 27.75 40.32
N ARG A 170 -4.68 28.48 40.05
CA ARG A 170 -6.03 27.91 39.93
C ARG A 170 -6.19 27.05 38.67
N LYS A 171 -5.56 27.44 37.54
CA LYS A 171 -5.52 26.60 36.34
C LYS A 171 -4.85 25.26 36.65
N ALA A 172 -3.67 25.28 37.32
CA ALA A 172 -2.95 24.07 37.68
C ALA A 172 -3.78 23.15 38.59
N SER A 173 -4.47 23.72 39.58
CA SER A 173 -5.37 22.97 40.49
C SER A 173 -6.56 22.35 39.73
N MET A 174 -7.15 23.09 38.78
CA MET A 174 -8.27 22.61 37.98
C MET A 174 -7.83 21.47 37.02
N VAL A 175 -6.68 21.61 36.38
CA VAL A 175 -6.09 20.53 35.55
C VAL A 175 -5.86 19.27 36.36
N SER A 176 -5.31 19.41 37.59
CA SER A 176 -5.07 18.29 38.50
C SER A 176 -6.35 17.59 38.96
N ASN A 177 -7.48 18.29 39.02
CA ASN A 177 -8.78 17.72 39.40
C ASN A 177 -9.56 17.13 38.23
N LEU A 178 -9.26 17.51 37.00
CA LEU A 178 -9.95 17.04 35.81
C LEU A 178 -9.26 15.83 35.13
N LEU A 179 -7.98 15.60 35.38
CA LEU A 179 -7.22 14.45 34.94
C LEU A 179 -7.19 13.34 35.99
#